data_c63f819d3fa7996d57927a4cb301c783
#
_entry.id   c63f819d3fa7996d57927a4cb301c783
#
_cell.length_a   1.000
_cell.length_b   1.000
_cell.length_c   1.000
_cell.angle_alpha   90.00
_cell.angle_beta   90.00
_cell.angle_gamma   90.00
#
_symmetry.space_group_name_H-M   'P 1'
#
loop_
_entity.id
_entity.type
_entity.pdbx_description
1 polymer ?
#
loop_
_entity_poly.entity_id
_entity_poly.type
_entity_poly.pdbx_seq_one_letter_code
_entity_poly.pdbx_strand_id
1 'polypeptide(L)'
;MEKMLENMFHLKENRTTVQTELLAGLTTFMTMAYILAVNPLILSAAGMDAGAVFTATALASGISCVLMASFANLPFALSSAMGLNAFFAYTVVGQMGYSWQLALTAVLVEGLIFIALSVTNVREALFNAIPLTLKSAVTVGIGFFITFIGLQNAHVVVAGPKLVALFSFPKAMAEGTFHSEGITVLLALFGILLTAVLVIKNIKGHILIGIFATWGLGIILELLGIYIPDPARGYFSLMPSGIVAPPVSLAPTFLQFDFHAILSLDFIVVIFAFLFVDLFDTLGTLIGCASRADMLDEKGRLPRVKGALLADACGTALGACLGTSTISTYVESSAGIVEGGRTGLTAVTTAIFFLVALFFSPLFLAVPGFATAPALVIVGFLMMQQVAKIPWSDITEAIPSFICIAVMPFAYSIAEGIAFGIISYTLLHVASGKFRNVTWLMYVLTVLFILKYAWL
;
A
#
# COMPACT_ATOMS: atom_id res chain seq x y z
N MET A 1 31.62 9.34 15.92
CA MET A 1 30.31 9.03 15.35
C MET A 1 30.18 9.58 13.93
N GLU A 2 30.35 10.89 13.68
CA GLU A 2 30.24 11.47 12.31
C GLU A 2 31.17 10.83 11.28
N LYS A 3 32.45 10.58 11.61
CA LYS A 3 33.41 9.93 10.71
C LYS A 3 33.00 8.47 10.36
N MET A 4 32.33 7.78 11.28
CA MET A 4 31.81 6.43 11.04
C MET A 4 30.59 6.46 10.10
N LEU A 5 29.66 7.39 10.32
CA LEU A 5 28.51 7.60 9.46
C LEU A 5 28.92 8.05 8.05
N GLU A 6 29.94 8.93 7.96
CA GLU A 6 30.53 9.33 6.68
C GLU A 6 31.07 8.13 5.89
N ASN A 7 31.81 7.25 6.56
CA ASN A 7 32.39 6.05 5.92
C ASN A 7 31.31 5.02 5.50
N MET A 8 30.18 4.93 6.24
CA MET A 8 29.09 4.00 5.91
C MET A 8 28.19 4.53 4.79
N PHE A 9 27.85 5.81 4.83
CA PHE A 9 26.80 6.36 3.97
C PHE A 9 27.32 7.32 2.88
N HIS A 10 28.61 7.67 2.88
CA HIS A 10 29.23 8.57 1.89
C HIS A 10 28.51 9.91 1.79
N LEU A 11 28.26 10.54 2.95
CA LEU A 11 27.43 11.76 3.06
C LEU A 11 27.96 12.93 2.22
N LYS A 12 29.29 13.17 2.25
CA LYS A 12 29.92 14.26 1.49
C LYS A 12 29.82 14.02 -0.01
N GLU A 13 30.03 12.79 -0.46
CA GLU A 13 29.89 12.40 -1.86
C GLU A 13 28.45 12.64 -2.36
N ASN A 14 27.45 12.33 -1.51
CA ASN A 14 26.05 12.56 -1.79
C ASN A 14 25.56 13.97 -1.42
N ARG A 15 26.45 14.91 -1.12
CA ARG A 15 26.17 16.33 -0.83
C ARG A 15 25.12 16.54 0.26
N THR A 16 25.18 15.75 1.33
CA THR A 16 24.26 15.81 2.47
C THR A 16 25.01 15.85 3.80
N THR A 17 24.31 16.02 4.91
CA THR A 17 24.84 16.04 6.28
C THR A 17 24.06 15.10 7.18
N VAL A 18 24.65 14.66 8.31
CA VAL A 18 23.96 13.83 9.31
C VAL A 18 22.65 14.48 9.75
N GLN A 19 22.65 15.78 10.03
CA GLN A 19 21.45 16.49 10.48
C GLN A 19 20.36 16.50 9.41
N THR A 20 20.71 16.72 8.14
CA THR A 20 19.77 16.67 7.03
C THR A 20 19.14 15.29 6.87
N GLU A 21 19.96 14.23 6.94
CA GLU A 21 19.49 12.84 6.82
C GLU A 21 18.56 12.43 7.96
N LEU A 22 18.87 12.85 9.21
CA LEU A 22 18.01 12.60 10.37
C LEU A 22 16.67 13.31 10.23
N LEU A 23 16.67 14.58 9.79
CA LEU A 23 15.44 15.34 9.56
C LEU A 23 14.62 14.70 8.42
N ALA A 24 15.28 14.30 7.35
CA ALA A 24 14.66 13.63 6.20
C ALA A 24 14.00 12.30 6.63
N GLY A 25 14.69 11.50 7.45
CA GLY A 25 14.15 10.24 7.96
C GLY A 25 12.95 10.43 8.90
N LEU A 26 13.00 11.43 9.77
CA LEU A 26 11.85 11.80 10.60
C LEU A 26 10.67 12.25 9.73
N THR A 27 10.91 13.09 8.71
CA THR A 27 9.86 13.56 7.81
C THR A 27 9.24 12.40 7.02
N THR A 28 10.06 11.46 6.52
CA THR A 28 9.59 10.24 5.86
C THR A 28 8.73 9.42 6.80
N PHE A 29 9.20 9.15 8.05
CA PHE A 29 8.40 8.42 9.02
C PHE A 29 7.06 9.09 9.28
N MET A 30 7.03 10.39 9.55
CA MET A 30 5.79 11.12 9.82
C MET A 30 4.78 11.06 8.67
N THR A 31 5.24 10.99 7.42
CA THR A 31 4.35 10.90 6.27
C THR A 31 3.81 9.49 6.04
N MET A 32 4.52 8.44 6.48
CA MET A 32 4.11 7.05 6.27
C MET A 32 3.67 6.31 7.54
N ALA A 33 3.78 6.90 8.73
CA ALA A 33 3.44 6.25 10.00
C ALA A 33 1.96 5.85 10.12
N TYR A 34 1.08 6.41 9.27
CA TYR A 34 -0.32 6.01 9.19
C TYR A 34 -0.50 4.52 8.90
N ILE A 35 0.50 3.86 8.26
CA ILE A 35 0.44 2.42 7.97
C ILE A 35 0.33 1.58 9.23
N LEU A 36 0.87 2.07 10.35
CA LEU A 36 0.78 1.41 11.66
C LEU A 36 -0.64 1.33 12.22
N ALA A 37 -1.54 2.21 11.78
CA ALA A 37 -2.97 2.13 12.09
C ALA A 37 -3.74 1.41 10.98
N VAL A 38 -3.43 1.70 9.71
CA VAL A 38 -4.19 1.22 8.55
C VAL A 38 -3.94 -0.26 8.26
N ASN A 39 -2.68 -0.73 8.34
CA ASN A 39 -2.37 -2.12 8.02
C ASN A 39 -3.00 -3.14 8.98
N PRO A 40 -2.91 -2.95 10.33
CA PRO A 40 -3.65 -3.80 11.26
C PRO A 40 -5.16 -3.81 11.01
N LEU A 41 -5.74 -2.67 10.68
CA LEU A 41 -7.17 -2.58 10.37
C LEU A 41 -7.54 -3.39 9.13
N ILE A 42 -6.76 -3.30 8.04
CA ILE A 42 -7.03 -4.03 6.80
C ILE A 42 -6.83 -5.54 7.00
N LEU A 43 -5.71 -5.96 7.60
CA LEU A 43 -5.41 -7.38 7.77
C LEU A 43 -6.26 -8.04 8.85
N SER A 44 -6.78 -7.30 9.83
CA SER A 44 -7.75 -7.83 10.80
C SER A 44 -9.09 -8.19 10.14
N ALA A 45 -9.47 -7.53 9.03
CA ALA A 45 -10.62 -7.93 8.23
C ALA A 45 -10.48 -9.34 7.62
N ALA A 46 -9.22 -9.82 7.45
CA ALA A 46 -8.91 -11.19 7.07
C ALA A 46 -8.88 -12.19 8.25
N GLY A 47 -9.16 -11.74 9.48
CA GLY A 47 -9.13 -12.56 10.70
C GLY A 47 -7.77 -12.65 11.38
N MET A 48 -6.80 -11.81 10.99
CA MET A 48 -5.49 -11.72 11.67
C MET A 48 -5.59 -10.90 12.96
N ASP A 49 -4.77 -11.23 13.96
CA ASP A 49 -4.70 -10.46 15.21
C ASP A 49 -4.10 -9.06 14.95
N ALA A 50 -4.88 -8.02 15.21
CA ALA A 50 -4.49 -6.64 14.93
C ALA A 50 -3.22 -6.19 15.68
N GLY A 51 -3.04 -6.66 16.93
CA GLY A 51 -1.88 -6.33 17.74
C GLY A 51 -0.60 -6.99 17.21
N ALA A 52 -0.68 -8.26 16.84
CA ALA A 52 0.43 -8.99 16.21
C ALA A 52 0.78 -8.39 14.84
N VAL A 53 -0.21 -8.04 14.02
CA VAL A 53 0.00 -7.36 12.72
C VAL A 53 0.65 -5.99 12.91
N PHE A 54 0.26 -5.21 13.92
CA PHE A 54 0.92 -3.94 14.25
C PHE A 54 2.41 -4.14 14.51
N THR A 55 2.75 -5.09 15.39
CA THR A 55 4.13 -5.41 15.73
C THR A 55 4.90 -5.94 14.52
N ALA A 56 4.28 -6.84 13.74
CA ALA A 56 4.85 -7.36 12.48
C ALA A 56 5.14 -6.24 11.48
N THR A 57 4.20 -5.31 11.31
CA THR A 57 4.35 -4.16 10.40
C THR A 57 5.50 -3.25 10.81
N ALA A 58 5.57 -2.88 12.09
CA ALA A 58 6.62 -2.00 12.59
C ALA A 58 8.01 -2.64 12.48
N LEU A 59 8.15 -3.94 12.85
CA LEU A 59 9.40 -4.68 12.74
C LEU A 59 9.81 -4.90 11.28
N ALA A 60 8.88 -5.36 10.42
CA ALA A 60 9.16 -5.60 9.01
C ALA A 60 9.58 -4.31 8.31
N SER A 61 8.89 -3.19 8.57
CA SER A 61 9.24 -1.88 8.03
C SER A 61 10.63 -1.42 8.52
N GLY A 62 10.89 -1.53 9.82
CA GLY A 62 12.19 -1.18 10.39
C GLY A 62 13.32 -2.00 9.78
N ILE A 63 13.19 -3.32 9.73
CA ILE A 63 14.21 -4.21 9.15
C ILE A 63 14.40 -3.91 7.66
N SER A 64 13.32 -3.75 6.90
CA SER A 64 13.40 -3.50 5.45
C SER A 64 14.05 -2.16 5.13
N CYS A 65 13.80 -1.11 5.93
CA CYS A 65 14.50 0.17 5.81
C CYS A 65 16.01 0.04 6.10
N VAL A 66 16.41 -0.81 7.07
CA VAL A 66 17.82 -1.10 7.32
C VAL A 66 18.42 -1.90 6.16
N LEU A 67 17.69 -2.84 5.56
CA LEU A 67 18.15 -3.58 4.37
C LEU A 67 18.32 -2.64 3.17
N MET A 68 17.40 -1.68 2.96
CA MET A 68 17.54 -0.66 1.92
C MET A 68 18.80 0.18 2.11
N ALA A 69 19.06 0.60 3.33
CA ALA A 69 20.29 1.33 3.67
C ALA A 69 21.55 0.51 3.41
N SER A 70 21.52 -0.79 3.77
CA SER A 70 22.68 -1.67 3.69
C SER A 70 22.98 -2.12 2.26
N PHE A 71 21.96 -2.47 1.47
CA PHE A 71 22.14 -3.04 0.12
C PHE A 71 22.24 -1.98 -0.97
N ALA A 72 21.55 -0.86 -0.79
CA ALA A 72 21.46 0.18 -1.81
C ALA A 72 22.05 1.54 -1.38
N ASN A 73 22.14 1.82 -0.09
CA ASN A 73 22.46 3.14 0.45
C ASN A 73 21.58 4.23 -0.18
N LEU A 74 20.26 4.01 -0.20
CA LEU A 74 19.27 4.93 -0.78
C LEU A 74 18.31 5.45 0.31
N PRO A 75 17.77 6.68 0.16
CA PRO A 75 16.91 7.32 1.15
C PRO A 75 15.44 6.86 1.08
N PHE A 76 15.19 5.62 0.65
CA PHE A 76 13.84 5.11 0.50
C PHE A 76 13.44 4.28 1.71
N ALA A 77 12.23 4.51 2.19
CA ALA A 77 11.62 3.72 3.25
C ALA A 77 10.68 2.67 2.65
N LEU A 78 10.60 1.53 3.34
CA LEU A 78 9.77 0.39 2.97
C LEU A 78 8.79 0.07 4.09
N SER A 79 7.58 -0.33 3.70
CA SER A 79 6.56 -0.84 4.61
C SER A 79 5.55 -1.70 3.86
N SER A 80 4.54 -2.25 4.58
CA SER A 80 3.45 -3.04 3.97
C SER A 80 2.72 -2.26 2.90
N ALA A 81 2.68 -2.79 1.67
CA ALA A 81 2.09 -2.17 0.50
C ALA A 81 0.56 -2.15 0.58
N MET A 82 -0.06 -0.97 0.64
CA MET A 82 -1.51 -0.83 0.88
C MET A 82 -2.37 -1.52 -0.16
N GLY A 83 -2.00 -1.45 -1.45
CA GLY A 83 -2.71 -2.14 -2.52
C GLY A 83 -2.69 -3.66 -2.35
N LEU A 84 -1.54 -4.21 -1.99
CA LEU A 84 -1.35 -5.63 -1.74
C LEU A 84 -1.98 -6.09 -0.42
N ASN A 85 -2.02 -5.24 0.60
CA ASN A 85 -2.76 -5.50 1.84
C ASN A 85 -4.27 -5.66 1.56
N ALA A 86 -4.81 -4.76 0.73
CA ALA A 86 -6.20 -4.81 0.32
C ALA A 86 -6.49 -6.05 -0.54
N PHE A 87 -5.61 -6.38 -1.48
CA PHE A 87 -5.70 -7.62 -2.27
C PHE A 87 -5.65 -8.86 -1.38
N PHE A 88 -4.72 -8.91 -0.43
CA PHE A 88 -4.63 -9.97 0.57
C PHE A 88 -5.94 -10.18 1.33
N ALA A 89 -6.42 -9.10 1.99
CA ALA A 89 -7.53 -9.20 2.92
C ALA A 89 -8.89 -9.36 2.21
N TYR A 90 -9.14 -8.55 1.20
CA TYR A 90 -10.48 -8.49 0.60
C TYR A 90 -10.64 -9.42 -0.60
N THR A 91 -9.59 -9.61 -1.41
CA THR A 91 -9.69 -10.50 -2.58
C THR A 91 -9.35 -11.94 -2.20
N VAL A 92 -8.12 -12.18 -1.72
CA VAL A 92 -7.65 -13.56 -1.49
C VAL A 92 -8.41 -14.22 -0.34
N VAL A 93 -8.53 -13.55 0.80
CA VAL A 93 -9.25 -14.10 1.96
C VAL A 93 -10.76 -13.87 1.82
N GLY A 94 -11.20 -12.65 1.55
CA GLY A 94 -12.62 -12.28 1.58
C GLY A 94 -13.45 -12.87 0.44
N GLN A 95 -12.96 -12.77 -0.83
CA GLN A 95 -13.71 -13.24 -2.00
C GLN A 95 -13.38 -14.68 -2.40
N MET A 96 -12.08 -15.02 -2.45
CA MET A 96 -11.67 -16.38 -2.87
C MET A 96 -11.83 -17.39 -1.73
N GLY A 97 -12.08 -16.96 -0.48
CA GLY A 97 -12.36 -17.82 0.67
C GLY A 97 -11.13 -18.56 1.21
N TYR A 98 -9.91 -18.14 0.85
CA TYR A 98 -8.70 -18.73 1.39
C TYR A 98 -8.43 -18.29 2.84
N SER A 99 -7.74 -19.15 3.60
CA SER A 99 -7.24 -18.77 4.90
C SER A 99 -6.17 -17.67 4.78
N TRP A 100 -6.09 -16.79 5.78
CA TRP A 100 -5.03 -15.79 5.79
C TRP A 100 -3.62 -16.42 5.89
N GLN A 101 -3.50 -17.61 6.46
CA GLN A 101 -2.26 -18.39 6.49
C GLN A 101 -1.80 -18.79 5.08
N LEU A 102 -2.75 -19.21 4.22
CA LEU A 102 -2.46 -19.52 2.83
C LEU A 102 -2.07 -18.25 2.06
N ALA A 103 -2.78 -17.13 2.27
CA ALA A 103 -2.42 -15.85 1.68
C ALA A 103 -1.02 -15.39 2.12
N LEU A 104 -0.66 -15.59 3.40
CA LEU A 104 0.67 -15.31 3.93
C LEU A 104 1.74 -16.20 3.31
N THR A 105 1.41 -17.46 3.03
CA THR A 105 2.29 -18.39 2.29
C THR A 105 2.52 -17.89 0.86
N ALA A 106 1.50 -17.32 0.20
CA ALA A 106 1.67 -16.73 -1.14
C ALA A 106 2.63 -15.55 -1.11
N VAL A 107 2.55 -14.68 -0.11
CA VAL A 107 3.49 -13.56 0.10
C VAL A 107 4.91 -14.06 0.36
N LEU A 108 5.08 -15.13 1.15
CA LEU A 108 6.40 -15.73 1.35
C LEU A 108 7.00 -16.25 0.04
N VAL A 109 6.21 -17.01 -0.73
CA VAL A 109 6.65 -17.55 -2.03
C VAL A 109 6.97 -16.44 -3.01
N GLU A 110 6.14 -15.38 -3.07
CA GLU A 110 6.40 -14.15 -3.81
C GLU A 110 7.77 -13.57 -3.47
N GLY A 111 8.03 -13.32 -2.17
CA GLY A 111 9.30 -12.77 -1.70
C GLY A 111 10.50 -13.64 -2.08
N LEU A 112 10.39 -14.96 -1.94
CA LEU A 112 11.45 -15.89 -2.33
C LEU A 112 11.71 -15.88 -3.85
N ILE A 113 10.67 -15.85 -4.66
CA ILE A 113 10.79 -15.72 -6.12
C ILE A 113 11.47 -14.38 -6.46
N PHE A 114 11.08 -13.28 -5.80
CA PHE A 114 11.70 -11.98 -6.05
C PHE A 114 13.15 -11.91 -5.60
N ILE A 115 13.54 -12.56 -4.52
CA ILE A 115 14.96 -12.70 -4.15
C ILE A 115 15.72 -13.38 -5.30
N ALA A 116 15.21 -14.51 -5.81
CA ALA A 116 15.83 -15.22 -6.91
C ALA A 116 15.91 -14.36 -8.20
N LEU A 117 14.85 -13.64 -8.54
CA LEU A 117 14.79 -12.75 -9.69
C LEU A 117 15.65 -11.48 -9.54
N SER A 118 15.86 -10.99 -8.33
CA SER A 118 16.70 -9.80 -8.05
C SER A 118 18.19 -10.10 -8.14
N VAL A 119 18.60 -11.33 -7.83
CA VAL A 119 19.97 -11.80 -8.05
C VAL A 119 20.28 -11.89 -9.55
N THR A 120 19.29 -12.28 -10.35
CA THR A 120 19.34 -12.27 -11.81
C THR A 120 18.78 -10.95 -12.34
N ASN A 121 19.07 -10.54 -13.59
CA ASN A 121 18.49 -9.32 -14.16
C ASN A 121 17.06 -9.52 -14.71
N VAL A 122 16.40 -10.60 -14.34
CA VAL A 122 15.10 -11.00 -14.90
C VAL A 122 13.98 -10.08 -14.42
N ARG A 123 14.02 -9.62 -13.16
CA ARG A 123 13.01 -8.68 -12.61
C ARG A 123 12.94 -7.38 -13.43
N GLU A 124 14.11 -6.82 -13.79
CA GLU A 124 14.18 -5.62 -14.65
C GLU A 124 13.67 -5.91 -16.08
N ALA A 125 14.00 -7.08 -16.63
CA ALA A 125 13.54 -7.48 -17.96
C ALA A 125 12.01 -7.69 -18.00
N LEU A 126 11.41 -8.31 -16.98
CA LEU A 126 9.97 -8.48 -16.83
C LEU A 126 9.27 -7.12 -16.74
N PHE A 127 9.80 -6.21 -15.92
CA PHE A 127 9.27 -4.85 -15.85
C PHE A 127 9.26 -4.16 -17.22
N ASN A 128 10.36 -4.24 -17.96
CA ASN A 128 10.47 -3.59 -19.27
C ASN A 128 9.59 -4.24 -20.34
N ALA A 129 9.18 -5.49 -20.15
CA ALA A 129 8.32 -6.19 -21.10
C ALA A 129 6.85 -5.72 -21.09
N ILE A 130 6.42 -5.01 -20.05
CA ILE A 130 5.03 -4.53 -19.93
C ILE A 130 4.95 -3.06 -20.34
N PRO A 131 3.96 -2.67 -21.15
CA PRO A 131 3.79 -1.30 -21.61
C PRO A 131 3.63 -0.28 -20.47
N LEU A 132 4.25 0.89 -20.61
CA LEU A 132 4.20 1.95 -19.62
C LEU A 132 2.76 2.41 -19.32
N THR A 133 1.91 2.39 -20.32
CA THR A 133 0.49 2.74 -20.24
C THR A 133 -0.28 1.81 -19.32
N LEU A 134 -0.07 0.48 -19.43
CA LEU A 134 -0.67 -0.50 -18.54
C LEU A 134 -0.12 -0.37 -17.10
N LYS A 135 1.18 -0.09 -16.94
CA LYS A 135 1.76 0.19 -15.62
C LYS A 135 1.06 1.36 -14.94
N SER A 136 0.89 2.45 -15.67
CA SER A 136 0.18 3.63 -15.17
C SER A 136 -1.29 3.31 -14.86
N ALA A 137 -1.96 2.53 -15.73
CA ALA A 137 -3.35 2.12 -15.53
C ALA A 137 -3.52 1.25 -14.28
N VAL A 138 -2.62 0.30 -14.02
CA VAL A 138 -2.62 -0.52 -12.81
C VAL A 138 -2.50 0.35 -11.57
N THR A 139 -1.55 1.28 -11.53
CA THR A 139 -1.37 2.20 -10.39
C THR A 139 -2.64 3.04 -10.15
N VAL A 140 -3.22 3.58 -11.21
CA VAL A 140 -4.47 4.36 -11.12
C VAL A 140 -5.64 3.49 -10.62
N GLY A 141 -5.78 2.27 -11.15
CA GLY A 141 -6.82 1.33 -10.75
C GLY A 141 -6.72 0.93 -9.27
N ILE A 142 -5.50 0.67 -8.79
CA ILE A 142 -5.23 0.42 -7.37
C ILE A 142 -5.63 1.64 -6.53
N GLY A 143 -5.32 2.85 -6.98
CA GLY A 143 -5.71 4.08 -6.29
C GLY A 143 -7.23 4.22 -6.14
N PHE A 144 -7.99 3.94 -7.21
CA PHE A 144 -9.46 3.88 -7.15
C PHE A 144 -9.97 2.80 -6.22
N PHE A 145 -9.38 1.62 -6.26
CA PHE A 145 -9.77 0.49 -5.41
C PHE A 145 -9.57 0.81 -3.92
N ILE A 146 -8.41 1.36 -3.56
CA ILE A 146 -8.12 1.78 -2.17
C ILE A 146 -9.08 2.89 -1.72
N THR A 147 -9.36 3.87 -2.58
CA THR A 147 -10.35 4.92 -2.31
C THR A 147 -11.71 4.33 -2.02
N PHE A 148 -12.15 3.37 -2.84
CA PHE A 148 -13.44 2.70 -2.67
C PHE A 148 -13.53 1.95 -1.33
N ILE A 149 -12.47 1.21 -0.98
CA ILE A 149 -12.37 0.54 0.34
C ILE A 149 -12.42 1.57 1.48
N GLY A 150 -11.69 2.69 1.37
CA GLY A 150 -11.71 3.75 2.37
C GLY A 150 -13.11 4.31 2.61
N LEU A 151 -13.85 4.57 1.53
CA LEU A 151 -15.24 5.06 1.61
C LEU A 151 -16.21 4.00 2.19
N GLN A 152 -15.97 2.72 1.94
CA GLN A 152 -16.75 1.62 2.54
C GLN A 152 -16.45 1.46 4.04
N ASN A 153 -15.17 1.47 4.44
CA ASN A 153 -14.76 1.37 5.84
C ASN A 153 -15.28 2.54 6.69
N ALA A 154 -15.50 3.71 6.06
CA ALA A 154 -16.12 4.87 6.69
C ALA A 154 -17.65 4.86 6.61
N HIS A 155 -18.27 3.83 6.03
CA HIS A 155 -19.71 3.76 5.75
C HIS A 155 -20.26 4.93 4.90
N VAL A 156 -19.41 5.70 4.21
CA VAL A 156 -19.84 6.71 3.24
C VAL A 156 -20.51 6.04 2.04
N VAL A 157 -19.90 4.95 1.58
CA VAL A 157 -20.46 4.03 0.57
C VAL A 157 -20.85 2.74 1.27
N VAL A 158 -22.09 2.34 1.12
CA VAL A 158 -22.69 1.15 1.75
C VAL A 158 -23.27 0.21 0.70
N ALA A 159 -23.57 -1.02 1.10
CA ALA A 159 -24.29 -1.95 0.22
C ALA A 159 -25.66 -1.38 -0.16
N GLY A 160 -25.99 -1.44 -1.43
CA GLY A 160 -27.23 -0.91 -1.98
C GLY A 160 -28.04 -1.97 -2.72
N PRO A 161 -29.30 -1.63 -3.12
CA PRO A 161 -30.19 -2.59 -3.79
C PRO A 161 -29.65 -3.14 -5.12
N LYS A 162 -28.76 -2.40 -5.79
CA LYS A 162 -28.18 -2.82 -7.07
C LYS A 162 -26.71 -3.23 -6.89
N LEU A 163 -25.88 -2.36 -6.35
CA LEU A 163 -24.47 -2.62 -6.09
C LEU A 163 -24.03 -1.90 -4.83
N VAL A 164 -24.02 -0.57 -4.87
CA VAL A 164 -23.67 0.31 -3.76
C VAL A 164 -24.62 1.50 -3.70
N ALA A 165 -24.70 2.12 -2.52
CA ALA A 165 -25.47 3.34 -2.27
C ALA A 165 -24.66 4.29 -1.39
N LEU A 166 -25.02 5.55 -1.35
CA LEU A 166 -24.51 6.48 -0.35
C LEU A 166 -25.24 6.28 0.97
N PHE A 167 -24.53 6.52 2.06
CA PHE A 167 -25.14 6.52 3.40
C PHE A 167 -26.33 7.49 3.47
N SER A 168 -27.43 7.04 4.08
CA SER A 168 -28.65 7.85 4.20
C SER A 168 -28.80 8.40 5.60
N PHE A 169 -28.48 9.68 5.78
CA PHE A 169 -28.69 10.40 7.04
C PHE A 169 -30.14 10.42 7.50
N PRO A 170 -31.16 10.66 6.60
CA PRO A 170 -32.55 10.62 7.00
C PRO A 170 -32.97 9.24 7.55
N LYS A 171 -32.46 8.14 6.95
CA LYS A 171 -32.72 6.79 7.42
C LYS A 171 -32.10 6.56 8.80
N ALA A 172 -30.83 6.95 9.00
CA ALA A 172 -30.16 6.82 10.29
C ALA A 172 -30.85 7.64 11.39
N MET A 173 -31.42 8.81 11.07
CA MET A 173 -32.22 9.59 12.01
C MET A 173 -33.53 8.86 12.39
N ALA A 174 -34.22 8.28 11.41
CA ALA A 174 -35.45 7.56 11.64
C ALA A 174 -35.24 6.26 12.45
N GLU A 175 -34.11 5.59 12.26
CA GLU A 175 -33.71 4.36 12.97
C GLU A 175 -33.01 4.63 14.31
N GLY A 176 -32.74 5.89 14.66
CA GLY A 176 -32.04 6.27 15.90
C GLY A 176 -30.56 5.97 15.92
N THR A 177 -29.93 5.67 14.75
CA THR A 177 -28.51 5.31 14.63
C THR A 177 -27.62 6.51 14.30
N PHE A 178 -28.19 7.71 14.17
CA PHE A 178 -27.45 8.89 13.77
C PHE A 178 -26.29 9.24 14.73
N HIS A 179 -26.47 9.06 16.02
CA HIS A 179 -25.46 9.41 17.03
C HIS A 179 -24.27 8.43 17.08
N SER A 180 -24.42 7.22 16.58
CA SER A 180 -23.32 6.25 16.42
C SER A 180 -22.78 6.27 14.97
N GLU A 181 -23.58 5.83 14.02
CA GLU A 181 -23.22 5.62 12.63
C GLU A 181 -23.14 6.93 11.84
N GLY A 182 -24.18 7.79 11.94
CA GLY A 182 -24.22 9.07 11.19
C GLY A 182 -23.08 10.00 11.55
N ILE A 183 -22.72 10.09 12.83
CA ILE A 183 -21.60 10.92 13.31
C ILE A 183 -20.27 10.42 12.76
N THR A 184 -20.02 9.09 12.72
CA THR A 184 -18.75 8.57 12.17
C THR A 184 -18.61 8.85 10.67
N VAL A 185 -19.71 8.79 9.91
CA VAL A 185 -19.72 9.19 8.49
C VAL A 185 -19.39 10.68 8.31
N LEU A 186 -19.98 11.55 9.13
CA LEU A 186 -19.68 13.00 9.10
C LEU A 186 -18.22 13.27 9.46
N LEU A 187 -17.69 12.57 10.47
CA LEU A 187 -16.27 12.66 10.85
C LEU A 187 -15.34 12.22 9.72
N ALA A 188 -15.66 11.13 9.01
CA ALA A 188 -14.90 10.68 7.87
C ALA A 188 -14.88 11.73 6.74
N LEU A 189 -16.03 12.30 6.39
CA LEU A 189 -16.13 13.35 5.37
C LEU A 189 -15.32 14.60 5.78
N PHE A 190 -15.45 15.01 7.04
CA PHE A 190 -14.64 16.10 7.60
C PHE A 190 -13.15 15.78 7.50
N GLY A 191 -12.74 14.58 7.89
CA GLY A 191 -11.34 14.11 7.83
C GLY A 191 -10.76 14.13 6.41
N ILE A 192 -11.54 13.70 5.42
CA ILE A 192 -11.14 13.75 4.01
C ILE A 192 -10.88 15.20 3.58
N LEU A 193 -11.79 16.11 3.88
CA LEU A 193 -11.64 17.53 3.56
C LEU A 193 -10.47 18.17 4.30
N LEU A 194 -10.33 17.90 5.60
CA LEU A 194 -9.22 18.39 6.40
C LEU A 194 -7.89 17.92 5.83
N THR A 195 -7.75 16.62 5.56
CA THR A 195 -6.50 16.06 5.02
C THR A 195 -6.19 16.63 3.63
N ALA A 196 -7.20 16.83 2.78
CA ALA A 196 -7.03 17.50 1.50
C ALA A 196 -6.51 18.95 1.65
N VAL A 197 -7.02 19.71 2.62
CA VAL A 197 -6.52 21.07 2.93
C VAL A 197 -5.06 21.02 3.41
N LEU A 198 -4.70 20.04 4.25
CA LEU A 198 -3.32 19.86 4.70
C LEU A 198 -2.38 19.52 3.53
N VAL A 199 -2.83 18.69 2.57
CA VAL A 199 -2.09 18.40 1.33
C VAL A 199 -1.89 19.68 0.50
N ILE A 200 -2.95 20.46 0.27
CA ILE A 200 -2.88 21.73 -0.49
C ILE A 200 -1.88 22.72 0.15
N LYS A 201 -1.84 22.75 1.48
CA LYS A 201 -0.91 23.59 2.24
C LYS A 201 0.51 23.00 2.36
N ASN A 202 0.78 21.86 1.74
CA ASN A 202 2.06 21.13 1.82
C ASN A 202 2.54 20.88 3.26
N ILE A 203 1.61 20.62 4.20
CA ILE A 203 1.96 20.33 5.59
C ILE A 203 2.53 18.91 5.66
N LYS A 204 3.76 18.77 6.19
CA LYS A 204 4.43 17.48 6.34
C LYS A 204 3.66 16.59 7.32
N GLY A 205 3.53 15.31 7.00
CA GLY A 205 2.76 14.36 7.81
C GLY A 205 1.23 14.58 7.72
N HIS A 206 0.75 15.26 6.67
CA HIS A 206 -0.66 15.61 6.46
C HIS A 206 -1.62 14.43 6.64
N ILE A 207 -1.25 13.21 6.22
CA ILE A 207 -2.08 12.02 6.37
C ILE A 207 -2.22 11.64 7.85
N LEU A 208 -1.09 11.55 8.57
CA LEU A 208 -1.09 11.21 9.99
C LEU A 208 -1.81 12.27 10.84
N ILE A 209 -1.55 13.55 10.56
CA ILE A 209 -2.23 14.67 11.21
C ILE A 209 -3.74 14.60 10.93
N GLY A 210 -4.14 14.31 9.69
CA GLY A 210 -5.54 14.13 9.30
C GLY A 210 -6.22 13.02 10.09
N ILE A 211 -5.58 11.87 10.24
CA ILE A 211 -6.07 10.74 11.03
C ILE A 211 -6.29 11.16 12.49
N PHE A 212 -5.24 11.67 13.15
CA PHE A 212 -5.32 12.03 14.57
C PHE A 212 -6.25 13.21 14.83
N ALA A 213 -6.35 14.19 13.94
CA ALA A 213 -7.30 15.30 14.08
C ALA A 213 -8.75 14.82 13.92
N THR A 214 -9.02 13.93 12.96
CA THR A 214 -10.35 13.34 12.77
C THR A 214 -10.76 12.50 13.98
N TRP A 215 -9.85 11.66 14.46
CA TRP A 215 -10.07 10.83 15.65
C TRP A 215 -10.23 11.69 16.91
N GLY A 216 -9.36 12.68 17.12
CA GLY A 216 -9.44 13.61 18.25
C GLY A 216 -10.75 14.40 18.27
N LEU A 217 -11.24 14.84 17.11
CA LEU A 217 -12.58 15.43 17.02
C LEU A 217 -13.65 14.42 17.42
N GLY A 218 -13.54 13.17 16.99
CA GLY A 218 -14.44 12.08 17.41
C GLY A 218 -14.47 11.90 18.91
N ILE A 219 -13.30 11.88 19.58
CA ILE A 219 -13.19 11.80 21.04
C ILE A 219 -13.88 12.99 21.71
N ILE A 220 -13.71 14.22 21.18
CA ILE A 220 -14.39 15.39 21.70
C ILE A 220 -15.92 15.26 21.59
N LEU A 221 -16.43 14.74 20.44
CA LEU A 221 -17.86 14.51 20.27
C LEU A 221 -18.39 13.40 21.19
N GLU A 222 -17.61 12.39 21.53
CA GLU A 222 -17.95 11.38 22.52
C GLU A 222 -18.06 11.99 23.93
N LEU A 223 -17.08 12.81 24.31
CA LEU A 223 -17.10 13.53 25.62
C LEU A 223 -18.28 14.49 25.74
N LEU A 224 -18.72 15.09 24.64
CA LEU A 224 -19.90 15.96 24.59
C LEU A 224 -21.23 15.19 24.52
N GLY A 225 -21.20 13.86 24.45
CA GLY A 225 -22.41 13.03 24.32
C GLY A 225 -23.10 13.13 22.94
N ILE A 226 -22.41 13.67 21.93
CA ILE A 226 -22.90 13.75 20.55
C ILE A 226 -22.66 12.44 19.80
N TYR A 227 -21.46 11.84 19.93
CA TYR A 227 -21.21 10.46 19.53
C TYR A 227 -21.56 9.55 20.70
N ILE A 228 -22.39 8.55 20.45
CA ILE A 228 -22.80 7.55 21.42
C ILE A 228 -22.35 6.17 20.92
N PRO A 229 -21.44 5.48 21.64
CA PRO A 229 -21.02 4.14 21.28
C PRO A 229 -22.22 3.17 21.23
N ASP A 230 -22.23 2.29 20.22
CA ASP A 230 -23.19 1.19 20.08
C ASP A 230 -22.42 -0.11 19.78
N PRO A 231 -21.90 -0.80 20.82
CA PRO A 231 -21.10 -2.02 20.63
C PRO A 231 -21.84 -3.14 19.94
N ALA A 232 -23.18 -3.18 20.02
CA ALA A 232 -24.00 -4.20 19.38
C ALA A 232 -23.95 -4.07 17.84
N ARG A 233 -23.64 -2.88 17.33
CA ARG A 233 -23.48 -2.57 15.90
C ARG A 233 -22.03 -2.37 15.49
N GLY A 234 -21.06 -2.61 16.39
CA GLY A 234 -19.63 -2.47 16.11
C GLY A 234 -19.08 -1.05 16.29
N TYR A 235 -19.83 -0.14 16.91
CA TYR A 235 -19.35 1.24 17.22
C TYR A 235 -18.89 1.30 18.67
N PHE A 236 -17.59 1.26 18.87
CA PHE A 236 -16.97 1.26 20.21
C PHE A 236 -16.61 2.67 20.67
N SER A 237 -16.22 2.77 21.95
CA SER A 237 -15.63 4.02 22.49
C SER A 237 -14.36 4.38 21.68
N LEU A 238 -14.20 5.66 21.42
CA LEU A 238 -13.06 6.24 20.70
C LEU A 238 -11.86 6.54 21.60
N MET A 239 -12.03 6.33 22.93
CA MET A 239 -10.96 6.56 23.88
C MET A 239 -9.89 5.48 23.78
N PRO A 240 -8.59 5.85 23.67
CA PRO A 240 -7.51 4.87 23.71
C PRO A 240 -7.36 4.28 25.10
N SER A 241 -7.02 3.00 25.19
CA SER A 241 -6.76 2.31 26.47
C SER A 241 -5.48 2.79 27.17
N GLY A 242 -4.61 3.50 26.46
CA GLY A 242 -3.35 4.04 26.93
C GLY A 242 -2.57 4.70 25.81
N ILE A 243 -1.42 5.29 26.13
CA ILE A 243 -0.51 5.89 25.13
C ILE A 243 0.68 4.98 24.87
N VAL A 244 1.24 4.38 25.90
CA VAL A 244 2.45 3.55 25.84
C VAL A 244 2.17 2.19 26.48
N ALA A 245 2.60 1.13 25.79
CA ALA A 245 2.58 -0.25 26.29
C ALA A 245 3.81 -1.02 25.79
N PRO A 246 4.17 -2.15 26.43
CA PRO A 246 5.13 -3.07 25.82
C PRO A 246 4.67 -3.53 24.44
N PRO A 247 5.62 -3.87 23.53
CA PRO A 247 5.27 -4.41 22.22
C PRO A 247 4.34 -5.62 22.32
N VAL A 248 3.31 -5.66 21.48
CA VAL A 248 2.37 -6.78 21.43
C VAL A 248 3.07 -8.02 20.89
N SER A 249 2.71 -9.20 21.39
CA SER A 249 3.30 -10.47 20.98
C SER A 249 3.04 -10.78 19.50
N LEU A 250 4.06 -11.24 18.78
CA LEU A 250 3.97 -11.75 17.41
C LEU A 250 3.41 -13.18 17.32
N ALA A 251 3.32 -13.91 18.43
CA ALA A 251 2.98 -15.33 18.43
C ALA A 251 1.73 -15.70 17.59
N PRO A 252 0.67 -14.89 17.53
CA PRO A 252 -0.50 -15.21 16.71
C PRO A 252 -0.25 -15.25 15.20
N THR A 253 0.77 -14.54 14.70
CA THR A 253 1.00 -14.39 13.25
C THR A 253 2.36 -14.89 12.78
N PHE A 254 3.30 -15.10 13.71
CA PHE A 254 4.67 -15.49 13.40
C PHE A 254 4.77 -16.89 12.81
N LEU A 255 5.31 -17.00 11.60
CA LEU A 255 5.51 -18.25 10.83
C LEU A 255 4.22 -19.08 10.66
N GLN A 256 3.07 -18.43 10.64
CA GLN A 256 1.78 -19.09 10.46
C GLN A 256 1.51 -19.32 8.96
N PHE A 257 2.14 -20.36 8.39
CA PHE A 257 2.01 -20.70 6.99
C PHE A 257 1.14 -21.95 6.78
N ASP A 258 0.38 -21.94 5.67
CA ASP A 258 -0.39 -23.08 5.18
C ASP A 258 0.08 -23.43 3.75
N PHE A 259 0.63 -24.62 3.58
CA PHE A 259 1.16 -25.10 2.30
C PHE A 259 0.24 -26.08 1.56
N HIS A 260 -0.97 -26.37 2.08
CA HIS A 260 -1.83 -27.42 1.53
C HIS A 260 -2.27 -27.19 0.08
N ALA A 261 -2.47 -25.94 -0.32
CA ALA A 261 -2.96 -25.59 -1.66
C ALA A 261 -1.88 -25.05 -2.61
N ILE A 262 -0.59 -25.15 -2.26
CA ILE A 262 0.52 -24.49 -2.99
C ILE A 262 0.64 -24.91 -4.47
N LEU A 263 0.17 -26.11 -4.81
CA LEU A 263 0.19 -26.63 -6.19
C LEU A 263 -1.15 -26.45 -6.92
N SER A 264 -2.13 -25.81 -6.32
CA SER A 264 -3.39 -25.52 -7.01
C SER A 264 -3.20 -24.42 -8.05
N LEU A 265 -3.94 -24.51 -9.16
CA LEU A 265 -3.87 -23.51 -10.22
C LEU A 265 -4.26 -22.12 -9.71
N ASP A 266 -5.30 -22.08 -8.86
CA ASP A 266 -5.77 -20.82 -8.26
C ASP A 266 -4.70 -20.16 -7.38
N PHE A 267 -3.97 -20.97 -6.61
CA PHE A 267 -2.88 -20.46 -5.77
C PHE A 267 -1.72 -19.89 -6.61
N ILE A 268 -1.39 -20.54 -7.74
CA ILE A 268 -0.39 -20.04 -8.70
C ILE A 268 -0.84 -18.67 -9.26
N VAL A 269 -2.13 -18.51 -9.56
CA VAL A 269 -2.69 -17.22 -10.00
C VAL A 269 -2.59 -16.15 -8.92
N VAL A 270 -2.84 -16.50 -7.67
CA VAL A 270 -2.69 -15.58 -6.52
C VAL A 270 -1.22 -15.12 -6.36
N ILE A 271 -0.26 -16.07 -6.39
CA ILE A 271 1.17 -15.72 -6.35
C ILE A 271 1.54 -14.79 -7.51
N PHE A 272 1.08 -15.14 -8.73
CA PHE A 272 1.34 -14.32 -9.90
C PHE A 272 0.76 -12.89 -9.76
N ALA A 273 -0.45 -12.76 -9.20
CA ALA A 273 -1.05 -11.45 -8.97
C ALA A 273 -0.23 -10.63 -7.94
N PHE A 274 0.21 -11.24 -6.85
CA PHE A 274 1.11 -10.60 -5.89
C PHE A 274 2.41 -10.14 -6.56
N LEU A 275 3.11 -11.05 -7.24
CA LEU A 275 4.35 -10.75 -7.98
C LEU A 275 4.17 -9.60 -8.98
N PHE A 276 3.06 -9.60 -9.71
CA PHE A 276 2.80 -8.61 -10.73
C PHE A 276 2.54 -7.23 -10.12
N VAL A 277 1.68 -7.15 -9.12
CA VAL A 277 1.33 -5.88 -8.45
C VAL A 277 2.56 -5.29 -7.77
N ASP A 278 3.31 -6.10 -7.00
CA ASP A 278 4.51 -5.64 -6.28
C ASP A 278 5.61 -5.17 -7.24
N LEU A 279 5.81 -5.88 -8.36
CA LEU A 279 6.78 -5.48 -9.38
C LEU A 279 6.54 -4.03 -9.85
N PHE A 280 5.26 -3.66 -10.08
CA PHE A 280 4.91 -2.33 -10.56
C PHE A 280 4.91 -1.29 -9.47
N ASP A 281 4.43 -1.64 -8.30
CA ASP A 281 4.40 -0.74 -7.15
C ASP A 281 5.82 -0.33 -6.76
N THR A 282 6.70 -1.29 -6.54
CA THR A 282 8.08 -1.05 -6.14
C THR A 282 8.88 -0.28 -7.21
N LEU A 283 8.90 -0.77 -8.46
CA LEU A 283 9.70 -0.11 -9.50
C LEU A 283 9.14 1.25 -9.90
N GLY A 284 7.81 1.39 -9.95
CA GLY A 284 7.15 2.67 -10.18
C GLY A 284 7.49 3.71 -9.13
N THR A 285 7.47 3.31 -7.88
CA THR A 285 7.79 4.16 -6.73
C THR A 285 9.27 4.51 -6.66
N LEU A 286 10.17 3.52 -6.85
CA LEU A 286 11.63 3.75 -6.87
C LEU A 286 12.02 4.78 -7.94
N ILE A 287 11.55 4.60 -9.18
CA ILE A 287 11.86 5.52 -10.28
C ILE A 287 11.19 6.88 -10.04
N GLY A 288 9.95 6.91 -9.57
CA GLY A 288 9.22 8.14 -9.27
C GLY A 288 9.89 8.99 -8.20
N CYS A 289 10.33 8.38 -7.10
CA CYS A 289 11.07 9.05 -6.02
C CYS A 289 12.47 9.47 -6.47
N ALA A 290 13.19 8.59 -7.18
CA ALA A 290 14.54 8.88 -7.69
C ALA A 290 14.54 10.04 -8.70
N SER A 291 13.53 10.13 -9.55
CA SER A 291 13.39 11.25 -10.50
C SER A 291 13.20 12.60 -9.80
N ARG A 292 12.47 12.63 -8.68
CA ARG A 292 12.29 13.85 -7.87
C ARG A 292 13.56 14.27 -7.12
N ALA A 293 14.47 13.34 -6.92
CA ALA A 293 15.72 13.52 -6.17
C ALA A 293 16.92 13.82 -7.09
N ASP A 294 16.71 13.87 -8.41
CA ASP A 294 17.78 13.92 -9.42
C ASP A 294 18.81 12.78 -9.23
N MET A 295 18.34 11.59 -8.81
CA MET A 295 19.19 10.42 -8.56
C MET A 295 19.27 9.47 -9.76
N LEU A 296 18.59 9.77 -10.87
CA LEU A 296 18.64 8.97 -12.07
C LEU A 296 19.90 9.32 -12.88
N ASP A 297 20.49 8.27 -13.52
CA ASP A 297 21.61 8.46 -14.46
C ASP A 297 21.12 9.12 -15.78
N GLU A 298 22.07 9.45 -16.67
CA GLU A 298 21.77 10.06 -17.98
C GLU A 298 20.85 9.21 -18.87
N LYS A 299 20.71 7.93 -18.56
CA LYS A 299 19.81 6.98 -19.24
C LYS A 299 18.48 6.81 -18.52
N GLY A 300 18.21 7.61 -17.48
CA GLY A 300 16.99 7.54 -16.68
C GLY A 300 16.91 6.31 -15.77
N ARG A 301 18.04 5.69 -15.41
CA ARG A 301 18.10 4.51 -14.55
C ARG A 301 18.55 4.89 -13.15
N LEU A 302 17.98 4.23 -12.14
CA LEU A 302 18.40 4.41 -10.74
C LEU A 302 19.70 3.62 -10.49
N PRO A 303 20.79 4.28 -10.09
CA PRO A 303 21.98 3.57 -9.60
C PRO A 303 21.64 2.69 -8.41
N ARG A 304 22.27 1.50 -8.33
CA ARG A 304 22.07 0.54 -7.24
C ARG A 304 20.65 -0.02 -7.13
N VAL A 305 19.84 0.07 -8.18
CA VAL A 305 18.45 -0.46 -8.22
C VAL A 305 18.39 -1.93 -7.81
N LYS A 306 19.39 -2.76 -8.16
CA LYS A 306 19.45 -4.17 -7.74
C LYS A 306 19.46 -4.34 -6.22
N GLY A 307 20.24 -3.51 -5.51
CA GLY A 307 20.27 -3.51 -4.05
C GLY A 307 18.92 -3.11 -3.45
N ALA A 308 18.26 -2.11 -4.04
CA ALA A 308 16.93 -1.69 -3.62
C ALA A 308 15.87 -2.79 -3.83
N LEU A 309 15.88 -3.43 -5.00
CA LEU A 309 14.98 -4.55 -5.31
C LEU A 309 15.24 -5.78 -4.43
N LEU A 310 16.48 -6.03 -4.05
CA LEU A 310 16.82 -7.11 -3.13
C LEU A 310 16.35 -6.79 -1.70
N ALA A 311 16.48 -5.54 -1.25
CA ALA A 311 15.98 -5.10 0.05
C ALA A 311 14.46 -5.26 0.16
N ASP A 312 13.75 -4.89 -0.89
CA ASP A 312 12.31 -5.04 -1.04
C ASP A 312 11.88 -6.53 -0.97
N ALA A 313 12.50 -7.38 -1.78
CA ALA A 313 12.22 -8.82 -1.81
C ALA A 313 12.52 -9.52 -0.46
N CYS A 314 13.65 -9.20 0.17
CA CYS A 314 13.99 -9.70 1.50
C CYS A 314 13.00 -9.17 2.56
N GLY A 315 12.59 -7.90 2.44
CA GLY A 315 11.57 -7.29 3.27
C GLY A 315 10.24 -8.03 3.19
N THR A 316 9.79 -8.36 1.98
CA THR A 316 8.57 -9.15 1.74
C THR A 316 8.63 -10.54 2.38
N ALA A 317 9.70 -11.30 2.15
CA ALA A 317 9.87 -12.61 2.74
C ALA A 317 9.91 -12.56 4.29
N LEU A 318 10.63 -11.58 4.86
CA LEU A 318 10.68 -11.36 6.30
C LEU A 318 9.34 -10.89 6.86
N GLY A 319 8.66 -9.99 6.15
CA GLY A 319 7.32 -9.52 6.50
C GLY A 319 6.33 -10.66 6.61
N ALA A 320 6.31 -11.56 5.64
CA ALA A 320 5.48 -12.77 5.68
C ALA A 320 5.83 -13.67 6.89
N CYS A 321 7.11 -13.84 7.20
CA CYS A 321 7.53 -14.59 8.40
C CYS A 321 7.06 -13.95 9.70
N LEU A 322 7.06 -12.63 9.78
CA LEU A 322 6.59 -11.88 10.95
C LEU A 322 5.08 -11.82 11.06
N GLY A 323 4.35 -12.01 9.95
CA GLY A 323 2.89 -12.00 9.91
C GLY A 323 2.32 -10.67 9.40
N THR A 324 2.98 -10.05 8.42
CA THR A 324 2.43 -8.95 7.64
C THR A 324 2.47 -9.27 6.14
N SER A 325 1.78 -8.50 5.33
CA SER A 325 1.70 -8.68 3.88
C SER A 325 2.97 -8.18 3.19
N THR A 326 2.99 -8.19 1.86
CA THR A 326 4.09 -7.74 0.99
C THR A 326 4.65 -6.40 1.42
N ILE A 327 5.96 -6.29 1.51
CA ILE A 327 6.68 -5.05 1.78
C ILE A 327 7.08 -4.40 0.45
N SER A 328 6.85 -3.11 0.32
CA SER A 328 7.19 -2.34 -0.89
C SER A 328 7.78 -0.97 -0.53
N THR A 329 8.44 -0.34 -1.49
CA THR A 329 8.98 1.01 -1.35
C THR A 329 7.84 2.03 -1.34
N TYR A 330 7.88 2.98 -0.41
CA TYR A 330 6.84 3.99 -0.21
C TYR A 330 7.13 5.29 -0.96
N VAL A 331 6.10 5.81 -1.66
CA VAL A 331 6.15 7.09 -2.37
C VAL A 331 6.36 8.28 -1.42
N GLU A 332 5.95 8.14 -0.18
CA GLU A 332 6.16 9.08 0.92
C GLU A 332 7.63 9.34 1.22
N SER A 333 8.54 8.45 0.80
CA SER A 333 9.99 8.68 0.82
C SER A 333 10.37 9.98 0.10
N SER A 334 9.56 10.40 -0.89
CA SER A 334 9.75 11.67 -1.58
C SER A 334 9.71 12.89 -0.64
N ALA A 335 9.00 12.82 0.48
CA ALA A 335 8.95 13.90 1.47
C ALA A 335 10.32 14.10 2.15
N GLY A 336 10.97 13.02 2.58
CA GLY A 336 12.34 13.10 3.12
C GLY A 336 13.37 13.50 2.07
N ILE A 337 13.19 13.06 0.84
CA ILE A 337 14.05 13.45 -0.29
C ILE A 337 13.98 14.96 -0.55
N VAL A 338 12.81 15.57 -0.48
CA VAL A 338 12.63 17.01 -0.61
C VAL A 338 13.33 17.76 0.54
N GLU A 339 13.44 17.17 1.74
CA GLU A 339 14.22 17.71 2.86
C GLU A 339 15.73 17.59 2.67
N GLY A 340 16.19 16.91 1.64
CA GLY A 340 17.61 16.74 1.34
C GLY A 340 18.16 15.35 1.70
N GLY A 341 17.33 14.38 2.04
CA GLY A 341 17.71 12.97 2.21
C GLY A 341 18.27 12.40 0.89
N ARG A 342 19.43 11.79 0.95
CA ARG A 342 20.16 11.28 -0.23
C ARG A 342 20.76 9.90 -0.02
N THR A 343 20.81 9.42 1.22
CA THR A 343 21.54 8.21 1.58
C THR A 343 20.70 7.26 2.42
N GLY A 344 21.24 6.06 2.64
CA GLY A 344 20.61 5.07 3.53
C GLY A 344 20.48 5.53 4.99
N LEU A 345 21.15 6.59 5.40
CA LEU A 345 20.97 7.12 6.76
C LEU A 345 19.56 7.66 6.98
N THR A 346 18.91 8.23 5.95
CA THR A 346 17.49 8.58 5.98
C THR A 346 16.62 7.32 6.25
N ALA A 347 16.89 6.23 5.55
CA ALA A 347 16.14 4.97 5.74
C ALA A 347 16.38 4.37 7.13
N VAL A 348 17.63 4.37 7.65
CA VAL A 348 17.94 3.92 9.01
C VAL A 348 17.22 4.77 10.05
N THR A 349 17.17 6.08 9.85
CA THR A 349 16.44 6.98 10.76
C THR A 349 14.96 6.65 10.79
N THR A 350 14.35 6.43 9.62
CA THR A 350 12.95 6.00 9.51
C THR A 350 12.73 4.65 10.22
N ALA A 351 13.68 3.70 10.07
CA ALA A 351 13.64 2.40 10.76
C ALA A 351 13.61 2.56 12.29
N ILE A 352 14.43 3.44 12.84
CA ILE A 352 14.47 3.70 14.28
C ILE A 352 13.11 4.20 14.76
N PHE A 353 12.45 5.11 14.04
CA PHE A 353 11.13 5.60 14.41
C PHE A 353 10.05 4.51 14.32
N PHE A 354 10.12 3.58 13.36
CA PHE A 354 9.23 2.41 13.34
C PHE A 354 9.43 1.52 14.57
N LEU A 355 10.68 1.29 15.00
CA LEU A 355 10.96 0.51 16.20
C LEU A 355 10.51 1.22 17.48
N VAL A 356 10.65 2.54 17.54
CA VAL A 356 10.12 3.35 18.65
C VAL A 356 8.59 3.29 18.69
N ALA A 357 7.93 3.28 17.53
CA ALA A 357 6.47 3.19 17.42
C ALA A 357 5.89 1.90 18.00
N LEU A 358 6.68 0.82 18.15
CA LEU A 358 6.25 -0.42 18.82
C LEU A 358 5.66 -0.19 20.21
N PHE A 359 6.17 0.80 20.92
CA PHE A 359 5.70 1.13 22.27
C PHE A 359 4.42 1.96 22.29
N PHE A 360 3.96 2.45 21.13
CA PHE A 360 2.75 3.25 20.98
C PHE A 360 1.57 2.46 20.41
N SER A 361 1.61 1.12 20.50
CA SER A 361 0.56 0.24 19.98
C SER A 361 -0.85 0.60 20.50
N PRO A 362 -1.09 0.97 21.78
CA PRO A 362 -2.44 1.31 22.21
C PRO A 362 -3.02 2.54 21.51
N LEU A 363 -2.14 3.48 21.12
CA LEU A 363 -2.54 4.68 20.39
C LEU A 363 -2.92 4.35 18.94
N PHE A 364 -2.06 3.63 18.23
CA PHE A 364 -2.31 3.32 16.82
C PHE A 364 -3.47 2.33 16.60
N LEU A 365 -3.61 1.34 17.48
CA LEU A 365 -4.67 0.33 17.40
C LEU A 365 -6.04 0.86 17.83
N ALA A 366 -6.10 1.96 18.56
CA ALA A 366 -7.35 2.61 18.93
C ALA A 366 -7.93 3.49 17.81
N VAL A 367 -7.15 3.75 16.72
CA VAL A 367 -7.62 4.57 15.61
C VAL A 367 -8.78 3.87 14.88
N PRO A 368 -9.98 4.46 14.84
CA PRO A 368 -11.14 3.82 14.23
C PRO A 368 -11.12 3.92 12.70
N GLY A 369 -11.87 3.04 12.02
CA GLY A 369 -11.93 2.96 10.56
C GLY A 369 -12.34 4.29 9.88
N PHE A 370 -13.26 5.06 10.46
CA PHE A 370 -13.67 6.34 9.90
C PHE A 370 -12.52 7.39 9.93
N ALA A 371 -11.60 7.28 10.87
CA ALA A 371 -10.45 8.18 10.95
C ALA A 371 -9.31 7.77 10.01
N THR A 372 -9.23 6.49 9.62
CA THR A 372 -8.24 6.02 8.63
C THR A 372 -8.72 6.18 7.18
N ALA A 373 -10.02 6.29 6.95
CA ALA A 373 -10.58 6.48 5.61
C ALA A 373 -10.02 7.69 4.85
N PRO A 374 -9.80 8.86 5.47
CA PRO A 374 -9.11 9.98 4.83
C PRO A 374 -7.74 9.62 4.25
N ALA A 375 -6.97 8.78 4.95
CA ALA A 375 -5.67 8.31 4.44
C ALA A 375 -5.83 7.50 3.16
N LEU A 376 -6.75 6.53 3.15
CA LEU A 376 -7.00 5.67 1.99
C LEU A 376 -7.46 6.49 0.77
N VAL A 377 -8.34 7.46 0.97
CA VAL A 377 -8.83 8.35 -0.10
C VAL A 377 -7.70 9.24 -0.64
N ILE A 378 -6.89 9.83 0.21
CA ILE A 378 -5.79 10.71 -0.22
C ILE A 378 -4.66 9.94 -0.89
N VAL A 379 -4.30 8.76 -0.37
CA VAL A 379 -3.32 7.88 -1.03
C VAL A 379 -3.84 7.44 -2.40
N GLY A 380 -5.11 7.05 -2.50
CA GLY A 380 -5.74 6.75 -3.77
C GLY A 380 -5.67 7.93 -4.75
N PHE A 381 -5.92 9.15 -4.30
CA PHE A 381 -5.76 10.37 -5.10
C PHE A 381 -4.31 10.57 -5.58
N LEU A 382 -3.31 10.34 -4.74
CA LEU A 382 -1.91 10.47 -5.13
C LEU A 382 -1.52 9.45 -6.21
N MET A 383 -2.04 8.23 -6.12
CA MET A 383 -1.84 7.19 -7.14
C MET A 383 -2.53 7.54 -8.46
N MET A 384 -3.68 8.20 -8.42
CA MET A 384 -4.43 8.70 -9.59
C MET A 384 -3.63 9.65 -10.47
N GLN A 385 -2.63 10.35 -9.97
CA GLN A 385 -1.82 11.30 -10.75
C GLN A 385 -1.13 10.62 -11.95
N GLN A 386 -0.92 9.29 -11.91
CA GLN A 386 -0.35 8.53 -13.02
C GLN A 386 -1.27 8.50 -14.26
N VAL A 387 -2.55 8.87 -14.12
CA VAL A 387 -3.50 8.94 -15.25
C VAL A 387 -3.02 9.88 -16.35
N ALA A 388 -2.29 10.93 -15.99
CA ALA A 388 -1.72 11.89 -16.95
C ALA A 388 -0.66 11.27 -17.89
N LYS A 389 -0.09 10.12 -17.52
CA LYS A 389 0.90 9.40 -18.35
C LYS A 389 0.26 8.48 -19.40
N ILE A 390 -1.05 8.29 -19.35
CA ILE A 390 -1.80 7.47 -20.30
C ILE A 390 -2.11 8.32 -21.54
N PRO A 391 -1.72 7.88 -22.75
CA PRO A 391 -1.98 8.61 -23.99
C PRO A 391 -3.45 8.41 -24.42
N TRP A 392 -4.36 9.16 -23.84
CA TRP A 392 -5.82 9.06 -24.08
C TRP A 392 -6.22 9.31 -25.54
N SER A 393 -5.36 9.95 -26.32
CA SER A 393 -5.57 10.17 -27.77
C SER A 393 -5.32 8.92 -28.62
N ASP A 394 -4.51 7.96 -28.16
CA ASP A 394 -4.34 6.66 -28.83
C ASP A 394 -5.35 5.66 -28.25
N ILE A 395 -6.41 5.39 -29.01
CA ILE A 395 -7.51 4.51 -28.59
C ILE A 395 -7.02 3.09 -28.29
N THR A 396 -5.95 2.62 -28.95
CA THR A 396 -5.39 1.27 -28.71
C THR A 396 -4.70 1.14 -27.37
N GLU A 397 -4.25 2.25 -26.78
CA GLU A 397 -3.67 2.33 -25.44
C GLU A 397 -4.73 2.74 -24.39
N ALA A 398 -5.62 3.67 -24.77
CA ALA A 398 -6.60 4.26 -23.85
C ALA A 398 -7.68 3.26 -23.41
N ILE A 399 -8.26 2.46 -24.32
CA ILE A 399 -9.32 1.50 -23.98
C ILE A 399 -8.81 0.42 -23.00
N PRO A 400 -7.67 -0.27 -23.22
CA PRO A 400 -7.15 -1.24 -22.26
C PRO A 400 -6.86 -0.61 -20.90
N SER A 401 -6.30 0.60 -20.90
CA SER A 401 -6.03 1.34 -19.67
C SER A 401 -7.32 1.65 -18.91
N PHE A 402 -8.35 2.12 -19.60
CA PHE A 402 -9.66 2.38 -19.01
C PHE A 402 -10.29 1.10 -18.42
N ILE A 403 -10.26 -0.01 -19.18
CA ILE A 403 -10.79 -1.30 -18.73
C ILE A 403 -10.06 -1.76 -17.46
N CYS A 404 -8.73 -1.69 -17.45
CA CYS A 404 -7.90 -2.03 -16.29
C CYS A 404 -8.32 -1.22 -15.04
N ILE A 405 -8.43 0.09 -15.20
CA ILE A 405 -8.79 1.03 -14.12
C ILE A 405 -10.21 0.76 -13.60
N ALA A 406 -11.18 0.59 -14.49
CA ALA A 406 -12.59 0.47 -14.14
C ALA A 406 -12.91 -0.89 -13.48
N VAL A 407 -12.33 -1.97 -13.98
CA VAL A 407 -12.63 -3.32 -13.46
C VAL A 407 -12.18 -3.49 -12.02
N MET A 408 -11.07 -2.89 -11.59
CA MET A 408 -10.55 -3.06 -10.22
C MET A 408 -11.58 -2.74 -9.13
N PRO A 409 -12.17 -1.53 -9.06
CA PRO A 409 -13.17 -1.23 -8.04
C PRO A 409 -14.52 -1.93 -8.30
N PHE A 410 -14.93 -2.15 -9.56
CA PHE A 410 -16.22 -2.75 -9.86
C PHE A 410 -16.25 -4.27 -9.64
N ALA A 411 -15.15 -4.96 -9.93
CA ALA A 411 -14.98 -6.38 -9.60
C ALA A 411 -14.49 -6.61 -8.17
N TYR A 412 -14.19 -5.52 -7.43
CA TYR A 412 -13.57 -5.58 -6.10
C TYR A 412 -12.26 -6.40 -6.10
N SER A 413 -11.48 -6.34 -7.18
CA SER A 413 -10.28 -7.17 -7.38
C SER A 413 -9.24 -6.48 -8.26
N ILE A 414 -8.04 -6.30 -7.72
CA ILE A 414 -6.88 -5.79 -8.46
C ILE A 414 -6.48 -6.77 -9.55
N ALA A 415 -6.46 -8.08 -9.23
CA ALA A 415 -6.03 -9.12 -10.16
C ALA A 415 -6.92 -9.18 -11.42
N GLU A 416 -8.24 -9.04 -11.24
CA GLU A 416 -9.18 -9.01 -12.36
C GLU A 416 -8.95 -7.78 -13.25
N GLY A 417 -8.73 -6.60 -12.66
CA GLY A 417 -8.42 -5.40 -13.43
C GLY A 417 -7.15 -5.54 -14.27
N ILE A 418 -6.10 -6.14 -13.70
CA ILE A 418 -4.85 -6.45 -14.42
C ILE A 418 -5.10 -7.42 -15.56
N ALA A 419 -5.82 -8.51 -15.30
CA ALA A 419 -6.11 -9.54 -16.31
C ALA A 419 -6.89 -8.97 -17.50
N PHE A 420 -7.98 -8.23 -17.23
CA PHE A 420 -8.76 -7.57 -18.28
C PHE A 420 -7.97 -6.50 -19.03
N GLY A 421 -7.09 -5.76 -18.34
CA GLY A 421 -6.17 -4.80 -18.96
C GLY A 421 -5.21 -5.48 -19.95
N ILE A 422 -4.56 -6.57 -19.54
CA ILE A 422 -3.61 -7.33 -20.38
C ILE A 422 -4.32 -7.97 -21.58
N ILE A 423 -5.46 -8.63 -21.36
CA ILE A 423 -6.25 -9.28 -22.42
C ILE A 423 -6.68 -8.23 -23.44
N SER A 424 -7.30 -7.14 -23.01
CA SER A 424 -7.79 -6.10 -23.91
C SER A 424 -6.66 -5.39 -24.65
N TYR A 425 -5.54 -5.12 -24.00
CA TYR A 425 -4.35 -4.54 -24.63
C TYR A 425 -3.86 -5.44 -25.79
N THR A 426 -3.63 -6.71 -25.50
CA THR A 426 -3.12 -7.66 -26.48
C THR A 426 -4.07 -7.82 -27.67
N LEU A 427 -5.37 -8.05 -27.40
CA LEU A 427 -6.36 -8.27 -28.44
C LEU A 427 -6.55 -7.03 -29.32
N LEU A 428 -6.64 -5.83 -28.74
CA LEU A 428 -6.83 -4.60 -29.52
C LEU A 428 -5.60 -4.22 -30.32
N HIS A 429 -4.39 -4.46 -29.83
CA HIS A 429 -3.17 -4.25 -30.62
C HIS A 429 -3.05 -5.24 -31.79
N VAL A 430 -3.40 -6.49 -31.58
CA VAL A 430 -3.43 -7.49 -32.67
C VAL A 430 -4.48 -7.11 -33.70
N ALA A 431 -5.71 -6.78 -33.27
CA ALA A 431 -6.80 -6.40 -34.17
C ALA A 431 -6.52 -5.12 -34.97
N SER A 432 -5.75 -4.17 -34.40
CA SER A 432 -5.35 -2.94 -35.10
C SER A 432 -4.07 -3.08 -35.95
N GLY A 433 -3.51 -4.28 -36.11
CA GLY A 433 -2.28 -4.52 -36.84
C GLY A 433 -0.99 -4.11 -36.15
N LYS A 434 -1.08 -3.64 -34.90
CA LYS A 434 0.07 -3.22 -34.05
C LYS A 434 0.69 -4.40 -33.28
N PHE A 435 0.62 -5.64 -33.79
CA PHE A 435 1.05 -6.88 -33.12
C PHE A 435 2.53 -6.85 -32.70
N ARG A 436 3.38 -6.07 -33.34
CA ARG A 436 4.81 -5.90 -33.01
C ARG A 436 5.04 -5.12 -31.69
N ASN A 437 4.06 -4.35 -31.24
CA ASN A 437 4.13 -3.59 -30.00
C ASN A 437 3.81 -4.46 -28.78
N VAL A 438 3.25 -5.66 -29.01
CA VAL A 438 2.93 -6.62 -27.97
C VAL A 438 4.13 -7.53 -27.73
N THR A 439 4.64 -7.55 -26.50
CA THR A 439 5.76 -8.41 -26.12
C THR A 439 5.31 -9.87 -26.06
N TRP A 440 6.23 -10.82 -26.21
CA TRP A 440 5.93 -12.25 -26.10
C TRP A 440 5.30 -12.60 -24.74
N LEU A 441 5.77 -11.93 -23.67
CA LEU A 441 5.23 -12.11 -22.32
C LEU A 441 3.74 -11.73 -22.24
N MET A 442 3.34 -10.64 -22.89
CA MET A 442 1.94 -10.21 -22.95
C MET A 442 1.05 -11.25 -23.65
N TYR A 443 1.54 -11.90 -24.71
CA TYR A 443 0.82 -13.01 -25.36
C TYR A 443 0.65 -14.19 -24.42
N VAL A 444 1.71 -14.61 -23.71
CA VAL A 444 1.66 -15.72 -22.75
C VAL A 444 0.66 -15.42 -21.64
N LEU A 445 0.74 -14.23 -21.05
CA LEU A 445 -0.18 -13.80 -19.99
C LEU A 445 -1.63 -13.75 -20.46
N THR A 446 -1.87 -13.25 -21.68
CA THR A 446 -3.21 -13.21 -22.26
C THR A 446 -3.80 -14.62 -22.38
N VAL A 447 -3.00 -15.58 -22.90
CA VAL A 447 -3.45 -16.97 -23.00
C VAL A 447 -3.74 -17.57 -21.63
N LEU A 448 -2.86 -17.35 -20.64
CA LEU A 448 -3.05 -17.86 -19.28
C LEU A 448 -4.32 -17.28 -18.63
N PHE A 449 -4.58 -15.98 -18.76
CA PHE A 449 -5.79 -15.36 -18.21
C PHE A 449 -7.07 -15.82 -18.95
N ILE A 450 -7.03 -15.97 -20.27
CA ILE A 450 -8.18 -16.52 -21.02
C ILE A 450 -8.46 -17.95 -20.58
N LEU A 451 -7.43 -18.78 -20.43
CA LEU A 451 -7.59 -20.15 -19.92
C LEU A 451 -8.18 -20.15 -18.51
N LYS A 452 -7.70 -19.27 -17.60
CA LYS A 452 -8.30 -19.09 -16.28
C LYS A 452 -9.81 -18.88 -16.37
N TYR A 453 -10.30 -17.97 -17.21
CA TYR A 453 -11.73 -17.69 -17.36
C TYR A 453 -12.51 -18.76 -18.10
N ALA A 454 -11.86 -19.57 -18.91
CA ALA A 454 -12.50 -20.66 -19.63
C ALA A 454 -12.69 -21.92 -18.78
N TRP A 455 -11.91 -22.10 -17.70
CA TRP A 455 -11.88 -23.29 -16.85
C TRP A 455 -12.46 -23.06 -15.42
N LEU A 456 -12.65 -21.81 -15.02
CA LEU A 456 -13.37 -21.37 -13.83
C LEU A 456 -14.78 -20.91 -14.19
#